data_512406c9d4aadb1f1d681c626548fc39
#
_entry.id   512406c9d4aadb1f1d681c626548fc39
#
_cell.length_a   1.000
_cell.length_b   1.000
_cell.length_c   1.000
_cell.angle_alpha   90.00
_cell.angle_beta   90.00
_cell.angle_gamma   90.00
#
_symmetry.space_group_name_H-M   'P 1'
#
loop_
_entity.id
_entity.type
_entity.pdbx_description
1 polymer ?
#
loop_
_entity_poly.entity_id
_entity_poly.type
_entity_poly.pdbx_seq_one_letter_code
_entity_poly.pdbx_strand_id
1 'polypeptide(L)'
;MKDFMQENMDEFLPLREVVFKTLRQSILTGLGDVYKRQMEIQLAQKLGVSRTPIREAIRKLELEGLVTMIPRRGAEVAKISEKNLKDVLEVRTCLDSLAVRLACQRITDEQIDDLKKACDDFVLATKTGEATAITKADVKLHDVIVRATGNERLQQMINTLSEQMYRYRFEYIKDSAYHALLIEEHRRIYESIAARDEERAVAEITQHIENQLYTIRKHLHFTE
;
A
#
# COMPACT_ATOMS: atom_id res chain seq x y z
N MET A 1 -2.05 19.23 0.23
CA MET A 1 -1.75 18.99 -1.21
C MET A 1 -0.59 19.87 -1.71
N LYS A 2 -0.55 21.20 -1.44
CA LYS A 2 0.64 22.03 -1.80
C LYS A 2 1.88 21.55 -1.07
N ASP A 3 1.78 21.20 0.20
CA ASP A 3 2.90 20.69 1.01
C ASP A 3 3.45 19.37 0.45
N PHE A 4 2.58 18.42 0.07
CA PHE A 4 3.00 17.18 -0.60
C PHE A 4 3.65 17.42 -1.97
N MET A 5 3.25 18.48 -2.68
CA MET A 5 3.88 18.85 -3.93
C MET A 5 5.30 19.40 -3.70
N GLN A 6 5.48 20.20 -2.64
CA GLN A 6 6.77 20.76 -2.26
C GLN A 6 7.77 19.66 -1.87
N GLU A 7 7.36 18.71 -1.03
CA GLU A 7 8.16 17.54 -0.65
C GLU A 7 8.62 16.71 -1.86
N ASN A 8 7.75 16.53 -2.87
CA ASN A 8 8.10 15.78 -4.06
C ASN A 8 8.90 16.58 -5.12
N MET A 9 8.97 17.91 -5.02
CA MET A 9 9.78 18.74 -5.93
C MET A 9 11.28 18.74 -5.58
N ASP A 10 11.64 18.39 -4.36
CA ASP A 10 13.05 18.27 -3.92
C ASP A 10 13.75 17.03 -4.51
N GLU A 11 13.00 16.05 -5.01
CA GLU A 11 13.51 14.97 -5.86
C GLU A 11 13.52 15.48 -7.32
N PHE A 12 14.62 15.45 -8.04
CA PHE A 12 14.74 15.83 -9.47
C PHE A 12 13.84 14.98 -10.40
N LEU A 13 12.52 14.99 -10.14
CA LEU A 13 11.53 14.20 -10.87
C LEU A 13 10.85 15.06 -11.97
N PRO A 14 10.47 14.43 -13.09
CA PRO A 14 9.61 15.08 -14.08
C PRO A 14 8.31 15.57 -13.42
N LEU A 15 7.83 16.74 -13.80
CA LEU A 15 6.63 17.38 -13.20
C LEU A 15 5.39 16.44 -13.18
N ARG A 16 5.23 15.60 -14.20
CA ARG A 16 4.16 14.61 -14.25
C ARG A 16 4.24 13.60 -13.09
N GLU A 17 5.45 13.19 -12.69
CA GLU A 17 5.65 12.26 -11.56
C GLU A 17 5.39 12.95 -10.22
N VAL A 18 5.80 14.19 -10.07
CA VAL A 18 5.48 15.01 -8.89
C VAL A 18 3.98 15.14 -8.73
N VAL A 19 3.26 15.50 -9.80
CA VAL A 19 1.80 15.60 -9.80
C VAL A 19 1.15 14.25 -9.48
N PHE A 20 1.62 13.18 -10.10
CA PHE A 20 1.12 11.84 -9.87
C PHE A 20 1.29 11.44 -8.39
N LYS A 21 2.50 11.53 -7.82
CA LYS A 21 2.76 11.23 -6.40
C LYS A 21 1.89 12.06 -5.46
N THR A 22 1.73 13.37 -5.76
CA THR A 22 0.90 14.29 -4.96
C THR A 22 -0.57 13.89 -4.98
N LEU A 23 -1.14 13.63 -6.15
CA LEU A 23 -2.54 13.21 -6.28
C LEU A 23 -2.76 11.83 -5.66
N ARG A 24 -1.85 10.88 -5.91
CA ARG A 24 -1.87 9.56 -5.33
C ARG A 24 -1.90 9.61 -3.80
N GLN A 25 -0.98 10.35 -3.20
CA GLN A 25 -0.93 10.51 -1.74
C GLN A 25 -2.22 11.12 -1.19
N SER A 26 -2.77 12.14 -1.86
CA SER A 26 -4.03 12.76 -1.45
C SER A 26 -5.22 11.79 -1.48
N ILE A 27 -5.28 10.89 -2.47
CA ILE A 27 -6.32 9.85 -2.57
C ILE A 27 -6.15 8.83 -1.45
N LEU A 28 -4.91 8.34 -1.25
CA LEU A 28 -4.61 7.30 -0.29
C LEU A 28 -4.84 7.73 1.16
N THR A 29 -4.60 9.00 1.48
CA THR A 29 -4.82 9.57 2.82
C THR A 29 -6.25 10.07 3.05
N GLY A 30 -7.15 9.89 2.08
CA GLY A 30 -8.53 10.36 2.19
C GLY A 30 -8.70 11.88 2.13
N LEU A 31 -7.62 12.64 1.84
CA LEU A 31 -7.66 14.10 1.67
C LEU A 31 -8.13 14.52 0.27
N GLY A 32 -8.36 13.56 -0.61
CA GLY A 32 -8.79 13.77 -1.99
C GLY A 32 -10.28 13.51 -2.14
N ASP A 33 -11.10 14.57 -2.11
CA ASP A 33 -12.52 14.46 -2.44
C ASP A 33 -12.76 14.12 -3.91
N VAL A 34 -13.89 13.46 -4.11
CA VAL A 34 -14.44 12.96 -5.39
C VAL A 34 -14.33 14.00 -6.51
N TYR A 35 -13.77 13.61 -7.61
CA TYR A 35 -13.35 14.46 -8.68
C TYR A 35 -14.33 14.47 -9.87
N LYS A 36 -14.82 15.64 -10.24
CA LYS A 36 -15.71 15.88 -11.38
C LYS A 36 -14.96 16.59 -12.54
N ARG A 37 -15.52 16.59 -13.72
CA ARG A 37 -14.93 17.10 -14.99
C ARG A 37 -14.25 18.50 -14.93
N GLN A 38 -14.60 19.37 -13.98
CA GLN A 38 -13.94 20.66 -13.79
C GLN A 38 -12.54 20.57 -13.17
N MET A 39 -12.13 19.41 -12.81
CA MET A 39 -11.00 19.08 -12.00
C MET A 39 -9.63 19.27 -12.63
N GLU A 40 -9.44 18.84 -13.88
CA GLU A 40 -8.17 19.06 -14.55
C GLU A 40 -7.78 20.53 -14.51
N ILE A 41 -8.76 21.42 -14.73
CA ILE A 41 -8.57 22.87 -14.70
C ILE A 41 -8.32 23.33 -13.25
N GLN A 42 -9.14 22.89 -12.32
CA GLN A 42 -9.02 23.27 -10.91
C GLN A 42 -7.72 22.73 -10.28
N LEU A 43 -7.35 21.47 -10.61
CA LEU A 43 -6.08 20.90 -10.15
C LEU A 43 -4.89 21.61 -10.78
N ALA A 44 -4.93 21.90 -12.07
CA ALA A 44 -3.89 22.66 -12.74
C ALA A 44 -3.69 24.03 -12.09
N GLN A 45 -4.79 24.74 -11.81
CA GLN A 45 -4.76 26.03 -11.08
C GLN A 45 -4.25 25.86 -9.64
N LYS A 46 -4.77 24.87 -8.91
CA LYS A 46 -4.40 24.63 -7.51
C LYS A 46 -2.95 24.25 -7.32
N LEU A 47 -2.40 23.46 -8.27
CA LEU A 47 -1.02 23.00 -8.25
C LEU A 47 -0.06 23.92 -9.02
N GLY A 48 -0.57 24.93 -9.74
CA GLY A 48 0.26 25.87 -10.52
C GLY A 48 0.93 25.24 -11.73
N VAL A 49 0.30 24.21 -12.35
CA VAL A 49 0.87 23.47 -13.48
C VAL A 49 -0.06 23.50 -14.71
N SER A 50 0.44 23.13 -15.88
CA SER A 50 -0.39 22.97 -17.07
C SER A 50 -1.30 21.72 -16.95
N ARG A 51 -2.27 21.58 -17.84
CA ARG A 51 -3.22 20.45 -17.84
C ARG A 51 -2.58 19.12 -18.26
N THR A 52 -1.51 19.14 -19.03
CA THR A 52 -0.86 17.93 -19.56
C THR A 52 -0.36 17.02 -18.44
N PRO A 53 0.49 17.47 -17.50
CA PRO A 53 0.93 16.61 -16.38
C PRO A 53 -0.22 16.12 -15.50
N ILE A 54 -1.31 16.89 -15.39
CA ILE A 54 -2.52 16.45 -14.67
C ILE A 54 -3.18 15.26 -15.36
N ARG A 55 -3.36 15.32 -16.68
CA ARG A 55 -3.96 14.23 -17.47
C ARG A 55 -3.12 12.95 -17.42
N GLU A 56 -1.80 13.10 -17.59
CA GLU A 56 -0.88 11.97 -17.48
C GLU A 56 -0.93 11.31 -16.10
N ALA A 57 -0.96 12.13 -15.05
CA ALA A 57 -1.10 11.64 -13.68
C ALA A 57 -2.44 10.92 -13.44
N ILE A 58 -3.56 11.49 -13.91
CA ILE A 58 -4.89 10.86 -13.79
C ILE A 58 -4.92 9.53 -14.54
N ARG A 59 -4.36 9.47 -15.75
CA ARG A 59 -4.29 8.21 -16.50
C ARG A 59 -3.47 7.14 -15.79
N LYS A 60 -2.38 7.52 -15.15
CA LYS A 60 -1.56 6.62 -14.34
C LYS A 60 -2.33 6.13 -13.10
N LEU A 61 -3.07 7.02 -12.44
CA LEU A 61 -3.94 6.67 -11.31
C LEU A 61 -5.08 5.73 -11.72
N GLU A 62 -5.60 5.87 -12.95
CA GLU A 62 -6.60 4.95 -13.50
C GLU A 62 -6.02 3.55 -13.73
N LEU A 63 -4.79 3.46 -14.26
CA LEU A 63 -4.08 2.18 -14.41
C LEU A 63 -3.80 1.50 -13.06
N GLU A 64 -3.61 2.27 -12.00
CA GLU A 64 -3.48 1.76 -10.61
C GLU A 64 -4.84 1.44 -9.97
N GLY A 65 -5.95 1.68 -10.65
CA GLY A 65 -7.29 1.46 -10.09
C GLY A 65 -7.69 2.43 -8.97
N LEU A 66 -6.94 3.52 -8.79
CA LEU A 66 -7.24 4.54 -7.77
C LEU A 66 -8.29 5.55 -8.23
N VAL A 67 -8.48 5.69 -9.53
CA VAL A 67 -9.51 6.50 -10.17
C VAL A 67 -10.22 5.71 -11.26
N THR A 68 -11.46 6.07 -11.50
CA THR A 68 -12.27 5.56 -12.61
C THR A 68 -12.66 6.72 -13.51
N MET A 69 -12.44 6.58 -14.82
CA MET A 69 -12.91 7.57 -15.79
C MET A 69 -14.40 7.36 -16.09
N ILE A 70 -15.21 8.38 -15.78
CA ILE A 70 -16.64 8.36 -16.05
C ILE A 70 -16.92 9.20 -17.30
N PRO A 71 -17.52 8.63 -18.36
CA PRO A 71 -17.84 9.37 -19.57
C PRO A 71 -18.61 10.66 -19.26
N ARG A 72 -18.17 11.78 -19.82
CA ARG A 72 -18.72 13.13 -19.63
C ARG A 72 -18.61 13.73 -18.22
N ARG A 73 -18.17 12.96 -17.21
CA ARG A 73 -18.00 13.44 -15.81
C ARG A 73 -16.54 13.66 -15.43
N GLY A 74 -15.59 12.95 -16.09
CA GLY A 74 -14.17 13.03 -15.78
C GLY A 74 -13.73 11.90 -14.85
N ALA A 75 -12.62 12.09 -14.15
CA ALA A 75 -12.09 11.10 -13.21
C ALA A 75 -12.80 11.21 -11.83
N GLU A 76 -13.15 10.08 -11.27
CA GLU A 76 -13.65 9.97 -9.89
C GLU A 76 -12.74 9.01 -9.11
N VAL A 77 -12.49 9.27 -7.83
CA VAL A 77 -11.77 8.33 -6.98
C VAL A 77 -12.54 7.02 -6.95
N ALA A 78 -11.85 5.93 -7.29
CA ALA A 78 -12.46 4.61 -7.32
C ALA A 78 -13.05 4.26 -5.96
N LYS A 79 -14.26 3.72 -5.95
CA LYS A 79 -14.88 3.23 -4.72
C LYS A 79 -14.13 2.00 -4.23
N ILE A 80 -13.97 1.89 -2.93
CA ILE A 80 -13.53 0.66 -2.30
C ILE A 80 -14.70 -0.33 -2.41
N SER A 81 -14.54 -1.39 -3.22
CA SER A 81 -15.54 -2.44 -3.36
C SER A 81 -15.07 -3.72 -2.67
N GLU A 82 -16.00 -4.44 -2.04
CA GLU A 82 -15.71 -5.73 -1.42
C GLU A 82 -15.18 -6.75 -2.43
N LYS A 83 -15.80 -6.77 -3.62
CA LYS A 83 -15.37 -7.65 -4.70
C LYS A 83 -13.92 -7.40 -5.10
N ASN A 84 -13.54 -6.13 -5.35
CA ASN A 84 -12.18 -5.80 -5.74
C ASN A 84 -11.17 -6.13 -4.62
N LEU A 85 -11.53 -5.87 -3.36
CA LEU A 85 -10.70 -6.25 -2.22
C LEU A 85 -10.46 -7.77 -2.21
N LYS A 86 -11.51 -8.56 -2.36
CA LYS A 86 -11.41 -10.02 -2.39
C LYS A 86 -10.54 -10.51 -3.55
N ASP A 87 -10.81 -10.03 -4.77
CA ASP A 87 -10.04 -10.40 -5.96
C ASP A 87 -8.53 -10.10 -5.78
N VAL A 88 -8.19 -8.93 -5.23
CA VAL A 88 -6.79 -8.53 -4.97
C VAL A 88 -6.16 -9.40 -3.88
N LEU A 89 -6.88 -9.71 -2.80
CA LEU A 89 -6.34 -10.52 -1.70
C LEU A 89 -6.15 -11.99 -2.09
N GLU A 90 -7.01 -12.55 -2.95
CA GLU A 90 -6.81 -13.90 -3.49
C GLU A 90 -5.48 -14.01 -4.25
N VAL A 91 -5.17 -13.03 -5.10
CA VAL A 91 -3.88 -13.00 -5.82
C VAL A 91 -2.72 -12.74 -4.86
N ARG A 92 -2.88 -11.80 -3.91
CA ARG A 92 -1.85 -11.51 -2.90
C ARG A 92 -1.49 -12.74 -2.07
N THR A 93 -2.47 -13.52 -1.63
CA THR A 93 -2.20 -14.74 -0.86
C THR A 93 -1.25 -15.67 -1.60
N CYS A 94 -1.44 -15.85 -2.91
CA CYS A 94 -0.54 -16.67 -3.72
C CYS A 94 0.87 -16.07 -3.83
N LEU A 95 0.96 -14.76 -4.09
CA LEU A 95 2.25 -14.08 -4.29
C LEU A 95 3.02 -13.93 -2.99
N ASP A 96 2.36 -13.54 -1.90
CA ASP A 96 2.99 -13.37 -0.59
C ASP A 96 3.41 -14.73 0.00
N SER A 97 2.62 -15.81 -0.21
CA SER A 97 3.03 -17.18 0.15
C SER A 97 4.28 -17.63 -0.61
N LEU A 98 4.37 -17.32 -1.90
CA LEU A 98 5.58 -17.56 -2.68
C LEU A 98 6.75 -16.71 -2.16
N ALA A 99 6.50 -15.45 -1.80
CA ALA A 99 7.54 -14.54 -1.31
C ALA A 99 8.15 -15.04 0.00
N VAL A 100 7.33 -15.42 1.00
CA VAL A 100 7.87 -15.91 2.28
C VAL A 100 8.61 -17.24 2.12
N ARG A 101 8.14 -18.14 1.24
CA ARG A 101 8.83 -19.39 0.92
C ARG A 101 10.22 -19.14 0.32
N LEU A 102 10.29 -18.28 -0.70
CA LEU A 102 11.57 -17.92 -1.31
C LEU A 102 12.47 -17.13 -0.34
N ALA A 103 11.90 -16.31 0.52
CA ALA A 103 12.65 -15.62 1.56
C ALA A 103 13.29 -16.64 2.53
N CYS A 104 12.55 -17.61 3.04
CA CYS A 104 13.10 -18.68 3.88
C CYS A 104 14.32 -19.38 3.25
N GLN A 105 14.28 -19.61 1.93
CA GLN A 105 15.37 -20.27 1.20
C GLN A 105 16.59 -19.39 0.97
N ARG A 106 16.40 -18.06 0.85
CA ARG A 106 17.42 -17.17 0.25
C ARG A 106 17.88 -16.04 1.17
N ILE A 107 17.15 -15.75 2.22
CA ILE A 107 17.45 -14.62 3.13
C ILE A 107 18.84 -14.77 3.75
N THR A 108 19.61 -13.69 3.76
CA THR A 108 20.91 -13.61 4.43
C THR A 108 20.74 -13.24 5.89
N ASP A 109 21.77 -13.46 6.72
CA ASP A 109 21.73 -13.09 8.14
C ASP A 109 21.55 -11.56 8.31
N GLU A 110 22.19 -10.76 7.47
CA GLU A 110 22.01 -9.30 7.44
C GLU A 110 20.56 -8.92 7.13
N GLN A 111 19.93 -9.61 6.18
CA GLN A 111 18.50 -9.35 5.86
C GLN A 111 17.56 -9.83 6.96
N ILE A 112 17.93 -10.84 7.76
CA ILE A 112 17.18 -11.24 8.95
C ILE A 112 17.21 -10.12 10.00
N ASP A 113 18.36 -9.48 10.19
CA ASP A 113 18.50 -8.32 11.08
C ASP A 113 17.68 -7.11 10.56
N ASP A 114 17.69 -6.86 9.25
CA ASP A 114 16.86 -5.84 8.62
C ASP A 114 15.36 -6.11 8.83
N LEU A 115 14.92 -7.37 8.70
CA LEU A 115 13.53 -7.76 8.91
C LEU A 115 13.12 -7.59 10.37
N LYS A 116 13.99 -7.97 11.32
CA LYS A 116 13.79 -7.73 12.74
C LYS A 116 13.63 -6.24 13.03
N LYS A 117 14.54 -5.42 12.49
CA LYS A 117 14.47 -3.97 12.63
C LYS A 117 13.19 -3.39 12.07
N ALA A 118 12.70 -3.91 10.93
CA ALA A 118 11.44 -3.46 10.36
C ALA A 118 10.24 -3.82 11.25
N CYS A 119 10.25 -4.98 11.93
CA CYS A 119 9.26 -5.32 12.95
C CYS A 119 9.32 -4.34 14.15
N ASP A 120 10.51 -4.04 14.66
CA ASP A 120 10.69 -3.10 15.77
C ASP A 120 10.25 -1.67 15.38
N ASP A 121 10.58 -1.22 14.16
CA ASP A 121 10.14 0.06 13.58
C ASP A 121 8.60 0.13 13.52
N PHE A 122 7.92 -0.98 13.14
CA PHE A 122 6.46 -1.07 13.13
C PHE A 122 5.87 -0.91 14.54
N VAL A 123 6.44 -1.60 15.53
CA VAL A 123 6.03 -1.46 16.95
C VAL A 123 6.20 -0.01 17.44
N LEU A 124 7.29 0.66 17.05
CA LEU A 124 7.49 2.06 17.41
C LEU A 124 6.48 2.98 16.71
N ALA A 125 6.18 2.73 15.44
CA ALA A 125 5.19 3.50 14.69
C ALA A 125 3.79 3.39 15.33
N THR A 126 3.37 2.20 15.79
CA THR A 126 2.05 2.04 16.43
C THR A 126 1.89 2.88 17.70
N LYS A 127 3.00 3.19 18.40
CA LYS A 127 2.97 4.04 19.60
C LYS A 127 2.71 5.52 19.27
N THR A 128 2.97 5.96 18.03
CA THR A 128 2.71 7.35 17.62
C THR A 128 1.22 7.63 17.42
N GLY A 129 0.42 6.61 17.12
CA GLY A 129 -0.99 6.73 16.76
C GLY A 129 -1.22 7.32 15.36
N GLU A 130 -0.17 7.64 14.60
CA GLU A 130 -0.28 8.23 13.26
C GLU A 130 -0.45 7.16 12.19
N ALA A 131 -1.65 7.02 11.65
CA ALA A 131 -1.98 6.00 10.63
C ALA A 131 -1.03 6.00 9.43
N THR A 132 -0.56 7.19 8.98
CA THR A 132 0.40 7.30 7.88
C THR A 132 1.76 6.69 8.23
N ALA A 133 2.28 6.96 9.43
CA ALA A 133 3.55 6.43 9.90
C ALA A 133 3.47 4.90 10.05
N ILE A 134 2.39 4.42 10.66
CA ILE A 134 2.13 2.98 10.86
C ILE A 134 2.03 2.26 9.51
N THR A 135 1.28 2.81 8.55
CA THR A 135 1.15 2.23 7.21
C THR A 135 2.48 2.16 6.47
N LYS A 136 3.31 3.21 6.57
CA LYS A 136 4.65 3.20 5.98
C LYS A 136 5.56 2.12 6.58
N ALA A 137 5.51 1.94 7.90
CA ALA A 137 6.28 0.92 8.59
C ALA A 137 5.83 -0.50 8.20
N ASP A 138 4.51 -0.72 8.09
CA ASP A 138 3.93 -1.97 7.64
C ASP A 138 4.36 -2.32 6.20
N VAL A 139 4.28 -1.37 5.26
CA VAL A 139 4.77 -1.55 3.89
C VAL A 139 6.25 -1.89 3.87
N LYS A 140 7.08 -1.18 4.65
CA LYS A 140 8.53 -1.41 4.73
C LYS A 140 8.86 -2.84 5.19
N LEU A 141 8.13 -3.37 6.17
CA LEU A 141 8.32 -4.75 6.66
C LEU A 141 8.09 -5.76 5.53
N HIS A 142 6.97 -5.66 4.84
CA HIS A 142 6.68 -6.55 3.71
C HIS A 142 7.69 -6.39 2.57
N ASP A 143 8.16 -5.17 2.29
CA ASP A 143 9.19 -4.91 1.28
C ASP A 143 10.52 -5.62 1.58
N VAL A 144 10.92 -5.72 2.86
CA VAL A 144 12.14 -6.47 3.25
C VAL A 144 11.99 -7.94 2.89
N ILE A 145 10.83 -8.55 3.19
CA ILE A 145 10.54 -9.95 2.85
C ILE A 145 10.64 -10.16 1.34
N VAL A 146 9.97 -9.28 0.57
CA VAL A 146 9.93 -9.42 -0.90
C VAL A 146 11.32 -9.24 -1.52
N ARG A 147 12.14 -8.32 -1.02
CA ARG A 147 13.53 -8.13 -1.47
C ARG A 147 14.40 -9.35 -1.16
N ALA A 148 14.21 -10.00 0.00
CA ALA A 148 14.94 -11.21 0.36
C ALA A 148 14.70 -12.38 -0.59
N THR A 149 13.61 -12.35 -1.38
CA THR A 149 13.36 -13.36 -2.42
C THR A 149 14.37 -13.33 -3.56
N GLY A 150 15.02 -12.19 -3.83
CA GLY A 150 15.88 -11.98 -5.00
C GLY A 150 15.14 -12.15 -6.34
N ASN A 151 13.79 -12.17 -6.34
CA ASN A 151 12.97 -12.35 -7.53
C ASN A 151 12.36 -11.02 -7.97
N GLU A 152 13.01 -10.33 -8.91
CA GLU A 152 12.56 -9.01 -9.39
C GLU A 152 11.15 -9.03 -10.00
N ARG A 153 10.76 -10.13 -10.66
CA ARG A 153 9.41 -10.26 -11.25
C ARG A 153 8.33 -10.35 -10.19
N LEU A 154 8.57 -11.17 -9.16
CA LEU A 154 7.69 -11.27 -8.01
C LEU A 154 7.57 -9.92 -7.30
N GLN A 155 8.68 -9.22 -7.10
CA GLN A 155 8.71 -7.89 -6.50
C GLN A 155 7.87 -6.88 -7.30
N GLN A 156 7.99 -6.85 -8.63
CA GLN A 156 7.19 -5.97 -9.49
C GLN A 156 5.69 -6.26 -9.36
N MET A 157 5.29 -7.53 -9.37
CA MET A 157 3.88 -7.94 -9.24
C MET A 157 3.31 -7.56 -7.87
N ILE A 158 4.03 -7.86 -6.79
CA ILE A 158 3.60 -7.52 -5.41
C ILE A 158 3.50 -6.00 -5.24
N ASN A 159 4.46 -5.23 -5.74
CA ASN A 159 4.45 -3.78 -5.64
C ASN A 159 3.20 -3.19 -6.32
N THR A 160 2.83 -3.67 -7.50
CA THR A 160 1.61 -3.21 -8.19
C THR A 160 0.35 -3.45 -7.36
N LEU A 161 0.24 -4.62 -6.71
CA LEU A 161 -0.89 -4.94 -5.84
C LEU A 161 -0.83 -4.18 -4.50
N SER A 162 0.36 -4.00 -3.95
CA SER A 162 0.57 -3.27 -2.70
C SER A 162 0.12 -1.82 -2.81
N GLU A 163 0.28 -1.20 -3.97
CA GLU A 163 -0.23 0.14 -4.25
C GLU A 163 -1.76 0.20 -4.18
N GLN A 164 -2.45 -0.77 -4.76
CA GLN A 164 -3.91 -0.88 -4.66
C GLN A 164 -4.35 -1.15 -3.21
N MET A 165 -3.59 -1.97 -2.49
CA MET A 165 -3.88 -2.32 -1.10
C MET A 165 -3.58 -1.19 -0.11
N TYR A 166 -2.77 -0.19 -0.46
CA TYR A 166 -2.38 0.87 0.47
C TYR A 166 -3.59 1.56 1.09
N ARG A 167 -4.62 1.84 0.30
CA ARG A 167 -5.85 2.48 0.76
C ARG A 167 -6.63 1.61 1.76
N TYR A 168 -6.76 0.30 1.47
CA TYR A 168 -7.41 -0.64 2.38
C TYR A 168 -6.60 -0.79 3.68
N ARG A 169 -5.28 -0.90 3.55
CA ARG A 169 -4.35 -0.98 4.67
C ARG A 169 -4.41 0.27 5.55
N PHE A 170 -4.45 1.44 4.96
CA PHE A 170 -4.60 2.70 5.68
C PHE A 170 -5.91 2.76 6.48
N GLU A 171 -7.02 2.28 5.90
CA GLU A 171 -8.31 2.29 6.58
C GLU A 171 -8.34 1.37 7.82
N TYR A 172 -7.80 0.15 7.74
CA TYR A 172 -7.83 -0.73 8.90
C TYR A 172 -6.78 -0.39 9.97
N ILE A 173 -5.64 0.21 9.59
CA ILE A 173 -4.60 0.66 10.52
C ILE A 173 -5.08 1.83 11.40
N LYS A 174 -6.07 2.60 10.99
CA LYS A 174 -6.65 3.67 11.80
C LYS A 174 -7.23 3.19 13.12
N ASP A 175 -7.69 1.94 13.18
CA ASP A 175 -8.25 1.38 14.41
C ASP A 175 -7.14 0.75 15.27
N SER A 176 -6.81 1.42 16.38
CA SER A 176 -5.78 0.97 17.31
C SER A 176 -6.08 -0.39 17.97
N ALA A 177 -7.34 -0.84 17.96
CA ALA A 177 -7.71 -2.15 18.49
C ALA A 177 -7.02 -3.32 17.78
N TYR A 178 -6.60 -3.12 16.52
CA TYR A 178 -5.91 -4.15 15.73
C TYR A 178 -4.39 -4.09 15.80
N HIS A 179 -3.80 -3.03 16.37
CA HIS A 179 -2.34 -2.87 16.40
C HIS A 179 -1.64 -4.02 17.16
N ALA A 180 -2.21 -4.47 18.29
CA ALA A 180 -1.64 -5.58 19.04
C ALA A 180 -1.63 -6.89 18.25
N LEU A 181 -2.71 -7.18 17.50
CA LEU A 181 -2.81 -8.34 16.63
C LEU A 181 -1.76 -8.26 15.50
N LEU A 182 -1.65 -7.11 14.83
CA LEU A 182 -0.69 -6.91 13.75
C LEU A 182 0.76 -7.07 14.21
N ILE A 183 1.11 -6.53 15.38
CA ILE A 183 2.44 -6.69 15.98
C ILE A 183 2.75 -8.17 16.16
N GLU A 184 1.80 -8.95 16.70
CA GLU A 184 1.99 -10.36 16.94
C GLU A 184 2.08 -11.18 15.64
N GLU A 185 1.28 -10.85 14.63
CA GLU A 185 1.33 -11.46 13.30
C GLU A 185 2.69 -11.21 12.63
N HIS A 186 3.16 -9.96 12.61
CA HIS A 186 4.46 -9.61 12.03
C HIS A 186 5.61 -10.32 12.75
N ARG A 187 5.54 -10.43 14.10
CA ARG A 187 6.52 -11.18 14.88
C ARG A 187 6.57 -12.64 14.47
N ARG A 188 5.41 -13.31 14.31
CA ARG A 188 5.35 -14.72 13.91
C ARG A 188 5.86 -14.95 12.49
N ILE A 189 5.55 -14.04 11.56
CA ILE A 189 6.08 -14.07 10.20
C ILE A 189 7.62 -13.93 10.23
N TYR A 190 8.14 -12.96 10.97
CA TYR A 190 9.58 -12.78 11.13
C TYR A 190 10.24 -14.05 11.70
N GLU A 191 9.71 -14.60 12.82
CA GLU A 191 10.29 -15.77 13.47
C GLU A 191 10.33 -16.99 12.55
N SER A 192 9.27 -17.22 11.76
CA SER A 192 9.23 -18.34 10.82
C SER A 192 10.24 -18.17 9.68
N ILE A 193 10.42 -16.96 9.15
CA ILE A 193 11.40 -16.67 8.11
C ILE A 193 12.83 -16.79 8.68
N ALA A 194 13.09 -16.24 9.87
CA ALA A 194 14.40 -16.33 10.53
C ALA A 194 14.78 -17.78 10.85
N ALA A 195 13.80 -18.63 11.21
CA ALA A 195 13.98 -20.06 11.39
C ALA A 195 14.07 -20.84 10.07
N ARG A 196 13.86 -20.19 8.91
CA ARG A 196 13.77 -20.81 7.58
C ARG A 196 12.69 -21.91 7.48
N ASP A 197 11.63 -21.77 8.27
CA ASP A 197 10.48 -22.67 8.31
C ASP A 197 9.44 -22.23 7.26
N GLU A 198 9.55 -22.81 6.05
CA GLU A 198 8.69 -22.47 4.91
C GLU A 198 7.22 -22.74 5.17
N GLU A 199 6.88 -23.87 5.80
CA GLU A 199 5.49 -24.27 6.03
C GLU A 199 4.84 -23.30 7.03
N ARG A 200 5.53 -23.02 8.13
CA ARG A 200 5.08 -22.04 9.12
C ARG A 200 4.98 -20.65 8.53
N ALA A 201 5.98 -20.19 7.76
CA ALA A 201 5.95 -18.86 7.14
C ALA A 201 4.75 -18.69 6.20
N VAL A 202 4.43 -19.71 5.40
CA VAL A 202 3.25 -19.71 4.52
C VAL A 202 1.95 -19.69 5.33
N ALA A 203 1.84 -20.46 6.40
CA ALA A 203 0.66 -20.46 7.27
C ALA A 203 0.46 -19.09 7.92
N GLU A 204 1.52 -18.47 8.47
CA GLU A 204 1.45 -17.18 9.16
C GLU A 204 1.09 -16.03 8.19
N ILE A 205 1.68 -15.99 6.99
CA ILE A 205 1.34 -14.93 6.02
C ILE A 205 -0.10 -15.09 5.47
N THR A 206 -0.55 -16.32 5.28
CA THR A 206 -1.92 -16.59 4.84
C THR A 206 -2.92 -16.11 5.90
N GLN A 207 -2.71 -16.48 7.16
CA GLN A 207 -3.55 -16.05 8.27
C GLN A 207 -3.56 -14.54 8.44
N HIS A 208 -2.40 -13.89 8.28
CA HIS A 208 -2.28 -12.42 8.30
C HIS A 208 -3.17 -11.77 7.23
N ILE A 209 -3.17 -12.28 5.99
CA ILE A 209 -4.00 -11.74 4.90
C ILE A 209 -5.48 -11.99 5.16
N GLU A 210 -5.86 -13.16 5.69
CA GLU A 210 -7.24 -13.48 6.06
C GLU A 210 -7.76 -12.55 7.16
N ASN A 211 -6.95 -12.27 8.18
CA ASN A 211 -7.29 -11.35 9.25
C ASN A 211 -7.42 -9.91 8.73
N GLN A 212 -6.60 -9.50 7.76
CA GLN A 212 -6.76 -8.22 7.07
C GLN A 212 -8.12 -8.13 6.38
N LEU A 213 -8.50 -9.16 5.60
CA LEU A 213 -9.80 -9.19 4.92
C LEU A 213 -10.96 -9.08 5.91
N TYR A 214 -10.91 -9.87 6.99
CA TYR A 214 -11.94 -9.84 8.04
C TYR A 214 -12.07 -8.45 8.66
N THR A 215 -10.95 -7.84 9.02
CA THR A 215 -10.90 -6.52 9.65
C THR A 215 -11.42 -5.43 8.73
N ILE A 216 -10.97 -5.41 7.47
CA ILE A 216 -11.40 -4.42 6.48
C ILE A 216 -12.91 -4.54 6.24
N ARG A 217 -13.45 -5.76 6.12
CA ARG A 217 -14.89 -5.99 5.96
C ARG A 217 -15.72 -5.44 7.12
N LYS A 218 -15.22 -5.53 8.32
CA LYS A 218 -15.91 -5.05 9.52
C LYS A 218 -15.97 -3.52 9.58
N HIS A 219 -14.95 -2.83 9.06
CA HIS A 219 -14.83 -1.37 9.15
C HIS A 219 -15.34 -0.62 7.93
N LEU A 220 -15.22 -1.21 6.74
CA LEU A 220 -15.73 -0.59 5.53
C LEU A 220 -17.16 -1.03 5.31
N HIS A 221 -18.10 -0.09 5.44
CA HIS A 221 -19.44 -0.27 4.93
C HIS A 221 -19.38 -0.23 3.41
N PHE A 222 -19.21 -1.41 2.79
CA PHE A 222 -19.24 -1.52 1.34
C PHE A 222 -20.65 -1.15 0.86
N THR A 223 -20.76 -0.09 0.05
CA THR A 223 -22.00 0.20 -0.69
C THR A 223 -22.05 -0.78 -1.86
N GLU A 224 -23.09 -1.60 -1.91
CA GLU A 224 -23.43 -2.44 -3.07
C GLU A 224 -23.48 -1.66 -4.38
#